data_4be4e8c572fd35094c301ab1e054f58c
#
_entry.id   4be4e8c572fd35094c301ab1e054f58c
#
_cell.length_a   1.000
_cell.length_b   1.000
_cell.length_c   1.000
_cell.angle_alpha   90.00
_cell.angle_beta   90.00
_cell.angle_gamma   90.00
#
_symmetry.space_group_name_H-M   'P 1'
#
loop_
_entity.id
_entity.type
_entity.pdbx_description
1 polymer ?
#
loop_
_entity_poly.entity_id
_entity_poly.type
_entity_poly.pdbx_seq_one_letter_code
_entity_poly.pdbx_strand_id
1 'polypeptide(L)'
;KNIIFKHWLKSAGWWPDYQPRLFKKGHVSWKVGVHRMPDLTGKVKKLEPKPELAFVHQNYQTVEQFIERLNRYTSLQAKERLAAKAKDQDYSPSHLVKTVVREFENRAFAKEGISQGTLGVSLSLLQAFYELTISLKQWQQQGFEAEQTNPDQFTQSIKQLQKELNYWLADWHCQHQTGIKRFYWQARRKLKV
;
A
#
# COMPACT_ATOMS: atom_id res chain seq x y z
N LYS A 1 -7.63 6.58 -14.85
CA LYS A 1 -7.10 7.74 -14.11
C LYS A 1 -7.85 7.88 -12.81
N ASN A 2 -7.19 7.67 -11.66
CA ASN A 2 -7.80 7.95 -10.37
C ASN A 2 -7.63 9.42 -10.00
N ILE A 3 -8.73 10.14 -9.92
CA ILE A 3 -8.77 11.53 -9.44
C ILE A 3 -9.05 11.48 -7.94
N ILE A 4 -8.07 11.92 -7.14
CA ILE A 4 -8.13 11.89 -5.68
C ILE A 4 -7.81 13.30 -5.18
N PHE A 5 -8.66 13.85 -4.33
CA PHE A 5 -8.56 15.20 -3.81
C PHE A 5 -8.34 16.24 -4.94
N LYS A 6 -9.15 16.09 -6.01
CA LYS A 6 -9.12 16.92 -7.24
C LYS A 6 -7.88 16.74 -8.13
N HIS A 7 -6.94 15.85 -7.80
CA HIS A 7 -5.71 15.64 -8.55
C HIS A 7 -5.63 14.24 -9.16
N TRP A 8 -5.06 14.10 -10.35
CA TRP A 8 -4.76 12.81 -10.92
C TRP A 8 -3.51 12.21 -10.26
N LEU A 9 -3.68 11.15 -9.50
CA LEU A 9 -2.58 10.43 -8.87
C LEU A 9 -1.89 9.48 -9.86
N LYS A 10 -0.63 9.76 -10.18
CA LYS A 10 0.17 9.01 -11.17
C LYS A 10 1.16 8.03 -10.57
N SER A 11 1.24 7.92 -9.25
CA SER A 11 2.21 7.11 -8.51
C SER A 11 1.57 6.41 -7.31
N ALA A 12 2.35 5.99 -6.34
CA ALA A 12 1.90 5.31 -5.11
C ALA A 12 1.03 4.05 -5.39
N GLY A 13 1.17 3.47 -6.59
CA GLY A 13 0.41 2.29 -7.01
C GLY A 13 -1.01 2.55 -7.50
N TRP A 14 -1.34 3.82 -7.83
CA TRP A 14 -2.65 4.21 -8.36
C TRP A 14 -2.69 4.37 -9.88
N TRP A 15 -1.56 4.30 -10.54
CA TRP A 15 -1.44 4.34 -11.99
C TRP A 15 -0.24 3.50 -12.46
N PRO A 16 -0.36 2.71 -13.53
CA PRO A 16 -1.61 2.34 -14.19
C PRO A 16 -2.48 1.40 -13.35
N ASP A 17 -3.80 1.61 -13.35
CA ASP A 17 -4.79 0.78 -12.67
C ASP A 17 -5.61 0.04 -13.73
N TYR A 18 -5.21 -1.22 -14.01
CA TYR A 18 -5.82 -2.02 -15.06
C TYR A 18 -7.09 -2.70 -14.54
N GLN A 19 -8.20 -2.44 -15.25
CA GLN A 19 -9.48 -3.07 -14.99
C GLN A 19 -10.04 -3.67 -16.28
N PRO A 20 -10.61 -4.88 -16.26
CA PRO A 20 -11.27 -5.44 -17.43
C PRO A 20 -12.53 -4.63 -17.75
N ARG A 21 -12.61 -4.09 -18.98
CA ARG A 21 -13.72 -3.23 -19.39
C ARG A 21 -14.44 -3.71 -20.63
N LEU A 22 -13.77 -4.48 -21.48
CA LEU A 22 -14.35 -5.06 -22.68
C LEU A 22 -14.04 -6.55 -22.71
N PHE A 23 -15.08 -7.36 -22.74
CA PHE A 23 -14.96 -8.83 -22.73
C PHE A 23 -16.17 -9.49 -23.40
N LYS A 24 -15.97 -10.69 -23.92
CA LYS A 24 -17.08 -11.52 -24.43
C LYS A 24 -17.85 -12.13 -23.24
N LYS A 25 -19.17 -12.29 -23.42
CA LYS A 25 -20.03 -12.97 -22.44
C LYS A 25 -19.44 -14.33 -22.05
N GLY A 26 -19.41 -14.65 -20.76
CA GLY A 26 -18.87 -15.91 -20.24
C GLY A 26 -17.34 -15.92 -20.02
N HIS A 27 -16.60 -14.88 -20.42
CA HIS A 27 -15.14 -14.83 -20.26
C HIS A 27 -14.65 -14.07 -19.02
N VAL A 28 -15.57 -13.52 -18.22
CA VAL A 28 -15.27 -12.83 -16.96
C VAL A 28 -16.18 -13.34 -15.87
N SER A 29 -15.61 -13.72 -14.74
CA SER A 29 -16.34 -14.12 -13.53
C SER A 29 -15.90 -13.25 -12.35
N TRP A 30 -16.87 -12.56 -11.73
CA TRP A 30 -16.60 -11.68 -10.58
C TRP A 30 -16.66 -12.48 -9.28
N LYS A 31 -15.56 -12.48 -8.55
CA LYS A 31 -15.53 -13.07 -7.19
C LYS A 31 -16.13 -12.11 -6.17
N VAL A 32 -16.82 -12.66 -5.20
CA VAL A 32 -17.25 -11.92 -4.01
C VAL A 32 -16.01 -11.52 -3.21
N GLY A 33 -15.91 -10.26 -2.80
CA GLY A 33 -14.83 -9.76 -1.95
C GLY A 33 -14.38 -8.36 -2.32
N VAL A 34 -13.61 -7.74 -1.41
CA VAL A 34 -13.11 -6.36 -1.59
C VAL A 34 -11.82 -6.39 -2.40
N HIS A 35 -11.72 -5.50 -3.38
CA HIS A 35 -10.54 -5.33 -4.26
C HIS A 35 -10.08 -6.60 -5.00
N ARG A 36 -10.99 -7.54 -5.23
CA ARG A 36 -10.66 -8.73 -6.02
C ARG A 36 -10.74 -8.44 -7.51
N MET A 37 -9.70 -8.84 -8.22
CA MET A 37 -9.75 -8.89 -9.68
C MET A 37 -10.66 -10.04 -10.10
N PRO A 38 -11.48 -9.86 -11.15
CA PRO A 38 -12.26 -10.97 -11.69
C PRO A 38 -11.37 -12.03 -12.33
N ASP A 39 -11.85 -13.26 -12.35
CA ASP A 39 -11.23 -14.31 -13.13
C ASP A 39 -11.48 -14.07 -14.62
N LEU A 40 -10.42 -14.13 -15.39
CA LEU A 40 -10.45 -13.92 -16.84
C LEU A 40 -10.09 -15.21 -17.55
N THR A 41 -10.88 -15.60 -18.55
CA THR A 41 -10.60 -16.77 -19.40
C THR A 41 -10.29 -16.34 -20.83
N GLY A 42 -9.31 -16.99 -21.47
CA GLY A 42 -8.88 -16.68 -22.82
C GLY A 42 -7.74 -15.66 -22.90
N LYS A 43 -7.53 -15.11 -24.09
CA LYS A 43 -6.46 -14.14 -24.34
C LYS A 43 -6.83 -12.76 -23.81
N VAL A 44 -5.98 -12.21 -22.94
CA VAL A 44 -6.14 -10.87 -22.36
C VAL A 44 -5.16 -9.91 -23.03
N LYS A 45 -5.67 -8.80 -23.55
CA LYS A 45 -4.86 -7.69 -24.05
C LYS A 45 -4.90 -6.52 -23.07
N LYS A 46 -3.75 -6.10 -22.58
CA LYS A 46 -3.61 -4.85 -21.83
C LYS A 46 -3.37 -3.71 -22.82
N LEU A 47 -4.13 -2.63 -22.67
CA LEU A 47 -3.89 -1.40 -23.42
C LEU A 47 -2.65 -0.69 -22.86
N GLU A 48 -1.99 0.11 -23.69
CA GLU A 48 -0.92 0.99 -23.21
C GLU A 48 -1.47 1.97 -22.17
N PRO A 49 -0.69 2.29 -21.12
CA PRO A 49 -1.14 3.19 -20.06
C PRO A 49 -1.10 4.66 -20.52
N LYS A 50 -1.83 4.96 -21.59
CA LYS A 50 -1.98 6.31 -22.13
C LYS A 50 -3.16 7.02 -21.50
N PRO A 51 -3.00 8.31 -21.14
CA PRO A 51 -4.08 9.10 -20.52
C PRO A 51 -5.38 9.11 -21.32
N GLU A 52 -5.29 9.19 -22.63
CA GLU A 52 -6.43 9.24 -23.56
C GLU A 52 -7.19 7.91 -23.66
N LEU A 53 -6.55 6.80 -23.32
CA LEU A 53 -7.17 5.47 -23.30
C LEU A 53 -7.74 5.08 -21.93
N ALA A 54 -7.62 5.95 -20.94
CA ALA A 54 -8.00 5.65 -19.57
C ALA A 54 -9.31 6.32 -19.17
N PHE A 55 -10.21 5.56 -18.55
CA PHE A 55 -11.39 6.11 -17.89
C PHE A 55 -11.00 7.07 -16.78
N VAL A 56 -11.75 8.15 -16.63
CA VAL A 56 -11.63 9.05 -15.49
C VAL A 56 -12.49 8.50 -14.35
N HIS A 57 -11.85 8.17 -13.24
CA HIS A 57 -12.49 7.69 -12.03
C HIS A 57 -12.39 8.76 -10.95
N GLN A 58 -13.50 9.42 -10.64
CA GLN A 58 -13.63 10.34 -9.51
C GLN A 58 -13.65 9.51 -8.22
N ASN A 59 -12.46 9.25 -7.67
CA ASN A 59 -12.35 8.29 -6.58
C ASN A 59 -12.73 8.95 -5.24
N TYR A 60 -11.81 9.70 -4.63
CA TYR A 60 -12.04 10.37 -3.35
C TYR A 60 -12.03 11.88 -3.55
N GLN A 61 -13.11 12.56 -3.17
CA GLN A 61 -13.21 14.01 -3.29
C GLN A 61 -12.68 14.72 -2.06
N THR A 62 -12.89 14.13 -0.87
CA THR A 62 -12.49 14.68 0.43
C THR A 62 -11.82 13.62 1.30
N VAL A 63 -11.13 14.08 2.35
CA VAL A 63 -10.52 13.18 3.35
C VAL A 63 -11.60 12.40 4.11
N GLU A 64 -12.72 13.05 4.45
CA GLU A 64 -13.85 12.41 5.12
C GLU A 64 -14.37 11.22 4.30
N GLN A 65 -14.55 11.41 2.99
CA GLN A 65 -14.99 10.34 2.09
C GLN A 65 -13.99 9.19 2.05
N PHE A 66 -12.67 9.50 2.09
CA PHE A 66 -11.64 8.48 2.18
C PHE A 66 -11.77 7.67 3.48
N ILE A 67 -11.91 8.33 4.63
CA ILE A 67 -12.01 7.69 5.94
C ILE A 67 -13.29 6.85 6.06
N GLU A 68 -14.44 7.33 5.57
CA GLU A 68 -15.68 6.57 5.54
C GLU A 68 -15.52 5.25 4.75
N ARG A 69 -14.96 5.34 3.55
CA ARG A 69 -14.71 4.16 2.71
C ARG A 69 -13.65 3.24 3.32
N LEU A 70 -12.58 3.81 3.90
CA LEU A 70 -11.58 3.08 4.64
C LEU A 70 -12.25 2.26 5.75
N ASN A 71 -13.08 2.91 6.60
CA ASN A 71 -13.75 2.21 7.68
C ASN A 71 -14.60 1.04 7.19
N ARG A 72 -15.38 1.24 6.13
CA ARG A 72 -16.22 0.20 5.53
C ARG A 72 -15.40 -0.95 4.93
N TYR A 73 -14.41 -0.63 4.09
CA TYR A 73 -13.65 -1.65 3.37
C TYR A 73 -12.70 -2.42 4.28
N THR A 74 -12.09 -1.78 5.27
CA THR A 74 -11.24 -2.48 6.24
C THR A 74 -12.04 -3.45 7.10
N SER A 75 -13.32 -3.16 7.41
CA SER A 75 -14.19 -4.12 8.12
C SER A 75 -14.49 -5.37 7.29
N LEU A 76 -14.72 -5.20 5.98
CA LEU A 76 -14.93 -6.33 5.08
C LEU A 76 -13.64 -7.14 4.90
N GLN A 77 -12.52 -6.48 4.64
CA GLN A 77 -11.23 -7.17 4.46
C GLN A 77 -10.74 -7.86 5.72
N ALA A 78 -10.97 -7.29 6.90
CA ALA A 78 -10.63 -7.94 8.16
C ALA A 78 -11.36 -9.29 8.29
N LYS A 79 -12.65 -9.32 8.00
CA LYS A 79 -13.45 -10.57 7.98
C LYS A 79 -12.94 -11.58 6.95
N GLU A 80 -12.65 -11.12 5.73
CA GLU A 80 -12.15 -11.98 4.66
C GLU A 80 -10.77 -12.58 5.00
N ARG A 81 -9.85 -11.77 5.54
CA ARG A 81 -8.51 -12.24 5.93
C ARG A 81 -8.57 -13.24 7.08
N LEU A 82 -9.45 -13.03 8.07
CA LEU A 82 -9.68 -14.00 9.16
C LEU A 82 -10.25 -15.31 8.65
N ALA A 83 -11.22 -15.27 7.75
CA ALA A 83 -11.80 -16.48 7.16
C ALA A 83 -10.78 -17.28 6.34
N ALA A 84 -9.81 -16.60 5.71
CA ALA A 84 -8.78 -17.24 4.89
C ALA A 84 -7.60 -17.82 5.69
N LYS A 85 -7.29 -17.26 6.88
CA LYS A 85 -6.13 -17.63 7.71
C LYS A 85 -6.50 -17.67 9.20
N ALA A 86 -7.21 -18.70 9.60
CA ALA A 86 -7.77 -18.76 10.95
C ALA A 86 -6.76 -18.99 12.10
N LYS A 87 -5.46 -19.23 11.89
CA LYS A 87 -4.58 -19.72 12.96
C LYS A 87 -3.26 -18.99 13.23
N ASP A 88 -2.74 -18.14 12.37
CA ASP A 88 -1.40 -17.56 12.55
C ASP A 88 -1.38 -16.04 12.27
N GLN A 89 -2.19 -15.28 12.99
CA GLN A 89 -2.15 -13.83 12.86
C GLN A 89 -1.40 -13.22 14.05
N ASP A 90 -0.30 -12.56 13.73
CA ASP A 90 0.55 -11.85 14.67
C ASP A 90 0.02 -10.42 14.84
N TYR A 91 -0.42 -10.08 16.06
CA TYR A 91 -0.82 -8.71 16.45
C TYR A 91 0.17 -8.10 17.43
N SER A 92 1.36 -8.68 17.54
CA SER A 92 2.41 -8.12 18.39
C SER A 92 2.69 -6.66 18.04
N PRO A 93 3.12 -5.84 18.99
CA PRO A 93 3.52 -4.46 18.74
C PRO A 93 4.52 -4.33 17.60
N SER A 94 5.46 -5.28 17.50
CA SER A 94 6.43 -5.35 16.40
C SER A 94 5.77 -5.53 15.04
N HIS A 95 4.77 -6.40 14.94
CA HIS A 95 4.03 -6.64 13.70
C HIS A 95 3.22 -5.42 13.27
N LEU A 96 2.51 -4.77 14.19
CA LEU A 96 1.72 -3.58 13.89
C LEU A 96 2.59 -2.45 13.35
N VAL A 97 3.74 -2.19 13.98
CA VAL A 97 4.67 -1.15 13.50
C VAL A 97 5.26 -1.54 12.13
N LYS A 98 5.66 -2.80 11.94
CA LYS A 98 6.15 -3.28 10.64
C LYS A 98 5.12 -3.10 9.53
N THR A 99 3.87 -3.40 9.79
CA THR A 99 2.78 -3.25 8.81
C THR A 99 2.67 -1.82 8.32
N VAL A 100 2.67 -0.85 9.24
CA VAL A 100 2.57 0.58 8.90
C VAL A 100 3.80 1.06 8.12
N VAL A 101 4.99 0.78 8.65
CA VAL A 101 6.24 1.29 8.05
C VAL A 101 6.46 0.71 6.66
N ARG A 102 6.29 -0.60 6.49
CA ARG A 102 6.50 -1.25 5.20
C ARG A 102 5.49 -0.84 4.13
N GLU A 103 4.22 -0.66 4.50
CA GLU A 103 3.25 -0.17 3.52
C GLU A 103 3.54 1.29 3.15
N PHE A 104 3.95 2.13 4.11
CA PHE A 104 4.41 3.47 3.81
C PHE A 104 5.62 3.47 2.87
N GLU A 105 6.66 2.69 3.17
CA GLU A 105 7.85 2.55 2.32
C GLU A 105 7.51 2.08 0.91
N ASN A 106 6.65 1.07 0.80
CA ASN A 106 6.18 0.54 -0.47
C ASN A 106 5.47 1.63 -1.31
N ARG A 107 4.60 2.43 -0.70
CA ARG A 107 3.86 3.48 -1.42
C ARG A 107 4.69 4.72 -1.68
N ALA A 108 5.40 5.20 -0.68
CA ALA A 108 6.15 6.44 -0.76
C ALA A 108 7.39 6.31 -1.67
N PHE A 109 8.16 5.23 -1.50
CA PHE A 109 9.42 5.04 -2.20
C PHE A 109 9.30 4.04 -3.36
N ALA A 110 9.00 2.77 -3.13
CA ALA A 110 8.99 1.75 -4.18
C ALA A 110 7.99 2.04 -5.31
N LYS A 111 6.88 2.70 -5.00
CA LYS A 111 5.87 3.16 -5.96
C LYS A 111 5.90 4.67 -6.20
N GLU A 112 7.00 5.30 -5.86
CA GLU A 112 7.29 6.71 -6.17
C GLU A 112 6.24 7.72 -5.67
N GLY A 113 5.53 7.42 -4.58
CA GLY A 113 4.52 8.33 -4.01
C GLY A 113 5.10 9.70 -3.69
N ILE A 114 6.33 9.73 -3.18
CA ILE A 114 7.04 10.97 -2.80
C ILE A 114 7.24 11.93 -3.99
N SER A 115 7.31 11.42 -5.21
CA SER A 115 7.44 12.24 -6.43
C SER A 115 6.23 13.14 -6.71
N GLN A 116 5.08 12.84 -6.08
CA GLN A 116 3.86 13.63 -6.17
C GLN A 116 3.65 14.57 -4.98
N GLY A 117 4.72 14.86 -4.24
CA GLY A 117 4.71 15.81 -3.14
C GLY A 117 3.68 15.47 -2.05
N THR A 118 3.01 16.49 -1.53
CA THR A 118 2.03 16.35 -0.44
C THR A 118 0.95 15.32 -0.75
N LEU A 119 0.40 15.30 -1.96
CA LEU A 119 -0.63 14.34 -2.35
C LEU A 119 -0.14 12.88 -2.25
N GLY A 120 1.01 12.58 -2.83
CA GLY A 120 1.54 11.23 -2.85
C GLY A 120 1.96 10.74 -1.47
N VAL A 121 2.58 11.61 -0.65
CA VAL A 121 2.96 11.28 0.73
C VAL A 121 1.71 11.10 1.60
N SER A 122 0.72 11.98 1.50
CA SER A 122 -0.54 11.86 2.26
C SER A 122 -1.25 10.55 1.95
N LEU A 123 -1.34 10.16 0.67
CA LEU A 123 -1.98 8.90 0.29
C LEU A 123 -1.14 7.68 0.66
N SER A 124 0.17 7.79 0.71
CA SER A 124 1.04 6.71 1.23
C SER A 124 0.81 6.48 2.73
N LEU A 125 0.67 7.56 3.51
CA LEU A 125 0.34 7.49 4.94
C LEU A 125 -1.08 6.96 5.18
N LEU A 126 -2.07 7.45 4.42
CA LEU A 126 -3.45 6.98 4.53
C LEU A 126 -3.57 5.48 4.16
N GLN A 127 -2.78 4.99 3.22
CA GLN A 127 -2.76 3.57 2.86
C GLN A 127 -2.06 2.73 3.94
N ALA A 128 -1.00 3.23 4.56
CA ALA A 128 -0.38 2.58 5.71
C ALA A 128 -1.36 2.48 6.89
N PHE A 129 -2.12 3.55 7.14
CA PHE A 129 -3.20 3.56 8.13
C PHE A 129 -4.34 2.59 7.76
N TYR A 130 -4.64 2.42 6.47
CA TYR A 130 -5.61 1.43 6.00
C TYR A 130 -5.20 0.00 6.41
N GLU A 131 -3.95 -0.40 6.17
CA GLU A 131 -3.45 -1.72 6.55
C GLU A 131 -3.40 -1.92 8.06
N LEU A 132 -2.98 -0.90 8.82
CA LEU A 132 -3.08 -0.91 10.28
C LEU A 132 -4.51 -1.15 10.75
N THR A 133 -5.48 -0.43 10.17
CA THR A 133 -6.89 -0.54 10.53
C THR A 133 -7.44 -1.94 10.30
N ILE A 134 -7.01 -2.62 9.23
CA ILE A 134 -7.37 -4.03 9.01
C ILE A 134 -6.84 -4.89 10.15
N SER A 135 -5.55 -4.76 10.49
CA SER A 135 -4.94 -5.54 11.57
C SER A 135 -5.64 -5.31 12.92
N LEU A 136 -5.95 -4.06 13.24
CA LEU A 136 -6.67 -3.71 14.47
C LEU A 136 -8.10 -4.28 14.50
N LYS A 137 -8.82 -4.26 13.38
CA LYS A 137 -10.16 -4.85 13.28
C LYS A 137 -10.13 -6.38 13.32
N GLN A 138 -9.08 -7.02 12.85
CA GLN A 138 -8.88 -8.45 13.01
C GLN A 138 -8.62 -8.79 14.48
N TRP A 139 -7.74 -8.05 15.16
CA TRP A 139 -7.48 -8.17 16.59
C TRP A 139 -8.75 -7.95 17.43
N GLN A 140 -9.57 -6.95 17.08
CA GLN A 140 -10.89 -6.74 17.71
C GLN A 140 -11.79 -7.98 17.57
N GLN A 141 -11.84 -8.60 16.39
CA GLN A 141 -12.67 -9.79 16.17
C GLN A 141 -12.18 -11.03 16.94
N GLN A 142 -10.93 -11.02 17.40
CA GLN A 142 -10.34 -12.03 18.28
C GLN A 142 -10.43 -11.66 19.78
N GLY A 143 -11.22 -10.65 20.13
CA GLY A 143 -11.46 -10.29 21.53
C GLY A 143 -10.43 -9.40 22.16
N PHE A 144 -9.55 -8.73 21.38
CA PHE A 144 -8.49 -7.86 21.87
C PHE A 144 -7.50 -8.56 22.82
N GLU A 145 -7.20 -9.83 22.58
CA GLU A 145 -6.20 -10.53 23.37
C GLU A 145 -4.86 -9.78 23.31
N ALA A 146 -4.37 -9.37 24.46
CA ALA A 146 -3.15 -8.60 24.57
C ALA A 146 -1.93 -9.53 24.51
N GLU A 147 -1.02 -9.26 23.58
CA GLU A 147 0.28 -9.88 23.56
C GLU A 147 1.27 -9.08 24.38
N GLN A 148 2.05 -9.78 25.19
CA GLN A 148 3.14 -9.13 25.93
C GLN A 148 4.25 -8.72 24.97
N THR A 149 4.74 -7.51 25.15
CA THR A 149 5.88 -7.02 24.38
C THR A 149 7.18 -7.54 24.98
N ASN A 150 7.97 -8.27 24.19
CA ASN A 150 9.37 -8.51 24.53
C ASN A 150 10.21 -7.28 24.12
N PRO A 151 10.81 -6.52 25.07
CA PRO A 151 11.52 -5.27 24.74
C PRO A 151 12.68 -5.46 23.77
N ASP A 152 13.42 -6.57 23.86
CA ASP A 152 14.57 -6.83 22.99
C ASP A 152 14.12 -7.13 21.56
N GLN A 153 13.09 -7.95 21.40
CA GLN A 153 12.51 -8.25 20.09
C GLN A 153 11.89 -7.00 19.44
N PHE A 154 11.21 -6.18 20.23
CA PHE A 154 10.67 -4.91 19.75
C PHE A 154 11.79 -3.98 19.29
N THR A 155 12.83 -3.81 20.11
CA THR A 155 14.01 -3.00 19.78
C THR A 155 14.71 -3.49 18.52
N GLN A 156 14.90 -4.79 18.33
CA GLN A 156 15.47 -5.38 17.13
C GLN A 156 14.60 -5.08 15.90
N SER A 157 13.28 -5.16 16.05
CA SER A 157 12.33 -4.85 14.99
C SER A 157 12.42 -3.38 14.56
N ILE A 158 12.48 -2.45 15.49
CA ILE A 158 12.64 -1.02 15.20
C ILE A 158 13.99 -0.74 14.51
N LYS A 159 15.08 -1.33 14.98
CA LYS A 159 16.40 -1.20 14.32
C LYS A 159 16.39 -1.74 12.90
N GLN A 160 15.66 -2.82 12.66
CA GLN A 160 15.51 -3.38 11.30
C GLN A 160 14.71 -2.43 10.39
N LEU A 161 13.60 -1.90 10.86
CA LEU A 161 12.79 -0.93 10.11
C LEU A 161 13.59 0.36 9.81
N GLN A 162 14.39 0.82 10.77
CA GLN A 162 15.27 1.97 10.54
C GLN A 162 16.27 1.71 9.39
N LYS A 163 16.85 0.51 9.32
CA LYS A 163 17.74 0.13 8.21
C LYS A 163 16.99 0.05 6.89
N GLU A 164 15.75 -0.47 6.88
CA GLU A 164 14.90 -0.51 5.69
C GLU A 164 14.57 0.91 5.21
N LEU A 165 14.18 1.81 6.11
CA LEU A 165 13.91 3.21 5.79
C LEU A 165 15.16 3.95 5.27
N ASN A 166 16.31 3.74 5.89
CA ASN A 166 17.58 4.31 5.44
C ASN A 166 17.93 3.83 4.02
N TYR A 167 17.69 2.54 3.73
CA TYR A 167 17.88 2.02 2.38
C TYR A 167 16.98 2.73 1.36
N TRP A 168 15.68 2.86 1.64
CA TRP A 168 14.73 3.51 0.73
C TRP A 168 15.03 4.99 0.53
N LEU A 169 15.39 5.70 1.60
CA LEU A 169 15.78 7.10 1.53
C LEU A 169 17.04 7.26 0.66
N ALA A 170 18.03 6.41 0.86
CA ALA A 170 19.26 6.45 0.07
C ALA A 170 19.00 6.04 -1.39
N ASP A 171 18.13 5.07 -1.65
CA ASP A 171 17.74 4.67 -3.00
C ASP A 171 17.02 5.81 -3.75
N TRP A 172 16.08 6.47 -3.08
CA TRP A 172 15.39 7.64 -3.63
C TRP A 172 16.38 8.77 -4.00
N HIS A 173 17.35 9.06 -3.13
CA HIS A 173 18.40 10.04 -3.44
C HIS A 173 19.30 9.59 -4.59
N CYS A 174 19.62 8.30 -4.71
CA CYS A 174 20.39 7.77 -5.83
C CYS A 174 19.71 7.98 -7.19
N GLN A 175 18.36 7.99 -7.20
CA GLN A 175 17.57 8.22 -8.41
C GLN A 175 17.48 9.71 -8.77
N HIS A 176 17.54 10.62 -7.79
CA HIS A 176 17.29 12.05 -7.97
C HIS A 176 18.53 12.94 -7.84
N GLN A 177 19.69 12.37 -7.48
CA GLN A 177 20.94 13.11 -7.36
C GLN A 177 21.94 12.68 -8.44
N THR A 178 22.89 13.57 -8.76
CA THR A 178 23.98 13.32 -9.73
C THR A 178 25.34 13.60 -9.09
N GLY A 179 26.42 13.22 -9.78
CA GLY A 179 27.78 13.51 -9.35
C GLY A 179 28.15 12.94 -7.97
N ILE A 180 28.95 13.66 -7.21
CA ILE A 180 29.48 13.23 -5.90
C ILE A 180 28.37 12.91 -4.91
N LYS A 181 27.26 13.67 -4.92
CA LYS A 181 26.11 13.39 -4.04
C LYS A 181 25.51 12.02 -4.30
N ARG A 182 25.42 11.60 -5.56
CA ARG A 182 24.93 10.25 -5.91
C ARG A 182 25.85 9.16 -5.36
N PHE A 183 27.18 9.31 -5.46
CA PHE A 183 28.16 8.35 -4.89
C PHE A 183 28.01 8.24 -3.37
N TYR A 184 27.85 9.36 -2.68
CA TYR A 184 27.58 9.35 -1.24
C TYR A 184 26.33 8.52 -0.89
N TRP A 185 25.22 8.71 -1.59
CA TRP A 185 23.99 7.99 -1.34
C TRP A 185 24.06 6.51 -1.77
N GLN A 186 24.85 6.19 -2.81
CA GLN A 186 25.11 4.79 -3.18
C GLN A 186 25.85 4.03 -2.06
N ALA A 187 26.82 4.66 -1.42
CA ALA A 187 27.51 4.08 -0.28
C ALA A 187 26.55 3.87 0.90
N ARG A 188 25.75 4.85 1.25
CA ARG A 188 24.73 4.74 2.32
C ARG A 188 23.69 3.65 2.02
N ARG A 189 23.22 3.54 0.79
CA ARG A 189 22.30 2.50 0.36
C ARG A 189 22.89 1.11 0.57
N LYS A 190 24.16 0.91 0.22
CA LYS A 190 24.86 -0.36 0.41
C LYS A 190 25.02 -0.73 1.89
N LEU A 191 25.32 0.25 2.72
CA LEU A 191 25.53 0.06 4.17
C LEU A 191 24.21 0.09 4.98
N LYS A 192 23.12 0.55 4.39
CA LYS A 192 21.80 0.75 5.05
C LYS A 192 21.88 1.65 6.29
N VAL A 193 22.63 2.75 6.20
CA VAL A 193 22.88 3.73 7.27
C VAL A 193 22.47 5.13 6.86
#